data_5fb56961eafe9ac19af15dd8e657a4b3
#
_entry.id   5fb56961eafe9ac19af15dd8e657a4b3
#
_cell.length_a   1.000
_cell.length_b   1.000
_cell.length_c   1.000
_cell.angle_alpha   90.00
_cell.angle_beta   90.00
_cell.angle_gamma   90.00
#
_symmetry.space_group_name_H-M   'P 1'
#
loop_
_entity.id
_entity.type
_entity.pdbx_description
1 polymer ?
#
loop_
_entity_poly.entity_id
_entity_poly.type
_entity_poly.pdbx_seq_one_letter_code
_entity_poly.pdbx_strand_id
1 'polypeptide(L)'
;MDNSTTWKVINTYFHDNPQCLVRHHIESYNDFFKNGIYQVFKEKNPVRILTRYDEDIDDHRSQCIMYFGGKNGDKIYFGKPIIYDDSESHFMFPNEARLRNMTYGMTIHYDIDIDFIDILEDGEEPTIIGEDIIEIENEINKDEEENEQPGGATKIPKRKGKVRKMKLDLTAAEQTNLKEATKQSMISKNTQKRTITLDKIFLGKFPIMLQSNYCVLGGLPKEVRHNMGECSNDLGGYFIVDGKEKTVVAQEKFADNM
;
A
#
# COMPACT_ATOMS: atom_id res chain seq x y z
N MET A 1 12.08 -46.47 28.56
CA MET A 1 12.16 -46.44 27.07
C MET A 1 13.61 -46.76 26.68
N ASP A 2 13.79 -47.59 25.69
CA ASP A 2 15.11 -47.88 25.19
C ASP A 2 15.64 -46.67 24.40
N ASN A 3 16.93 -46.28 24.64
CA ASN A 3 17.59 -45.15 23.99
C ASN A 3 17.41 -45.15 22.48
N SER A 4 17.45 -46.34 21.87
CA SER A 4 17.25 -46.54 20.44
C SER A 4 15.86 -46.10 19.96
N THR A 5 14.80 -46.36 20.73
CA THR A 5 13.43 -45.96 20.42
C THR A 5 13.24 -44.47 20.55
N THR A 6 13.85 -43.84 21.59
CA THR A 6 13.83 -42.40 21.81
C THR A 6 14.48 -41.63 20.64
N TRP A 7 15.62 -42.08 20.18
CA TRP A 7 16.32 -41.48 19.03
C TRP A 7 15.51 -41.64 17.72
N LYS A 8 14.86 -42.79 17.52
CA LYS A 8 13.98 -42.92 16.33
C LYS A 8 12.81 -41.96 16.33
N VAL A 9 12.17 -41.74 17.47
CA VAL A 9 11.07 -40.79 17.59
C VAL A 9 11.56 -39.35 17.29
N ILE A 10 12.70 -38.94 17.87
CA ILE A 10 13.28 -37.63 17.61
C ILE A 10 13.63 -37.44 16.13
N ASN A 11 14.30 -38.41 15.53
CA ASN A 11 14.65 -38.36 14.11
C ASN A 11 13.40 -38.27 13.21
N THR A 12 12.37 -39.06 13.51
CA THR A 12 11.11 -39.00 12.74
C THR A 12 10.48 -37.62 12.85
N TYR A 13 10.44 -37.03 14.05
CA TYR A 13 9.88 -35.68 14.24
C TYR A 13 10.59 -34.63 13.40
N PHE A 14 11.93 -34.57 13.42
CA PHE A 14 12.70 -33.60 12.63
C PHE A 14 12.69 -33.90 11.14
N HIS A 15 12.55 -35.16 10.76
CA HIS A 15 12.38 -35.55 9.36
C HIS A 15 11.02 -35.08 8.80
N ASP A 16 9.96 -35.26 9.58
CA ASP A 16 8.61 -34.89 9.18
C ASP A 16 8.36 -33.37 9.28
N ASN A 17 9.12 -32.69 10.13
CA ASN A 17 9.04 -31.25 10.33
C ASN A 17 10.38 -30.56 10.11
N PRO A 18 10.91 -30.51 8.88
CA PRO A 18 12.27 -30.03 8.62
C PRO A 18 12.45 -28.55 8.98
N GLN A 19 11.42 -27.74 8.93
CA GLN A 19 11.45 -26.31 9.24
C GLN A 19 11.02 -25.97 10.67
N CYS A 20 10.85 -26.93 11.59
CA CYS A 20 10.30 -26.68 12.91
C CYS A 20 11.05 -25.60 13.71
N LEU A 21 12.36 -25.45 13.52
CA LEU A 21 13.20 -24.46 14.23
C LEU A 21 13.08 -23.05 13.65
N VAL A 22 12.72 -22.89 12.39
CA VAL A 22 12.65 -21.60 11.68
C VAL A 22 11.22 -21.21 11.25
N ARG A 23 10.26 -22.11 11.45
CA ARG A 23 8.88 -21.95 11.02
C ARG A 23 8.24 -20.66 11.53
N HIS A 24 8.48 -20.32 12.79
CA HIS A 24 7.94 -19.10 13.40
C HIS A 24 8.44 -17.82 12.71
N HIS A 25 9.68 -17.78 12.22
CA HIS A 25 10.20 -16.66 11.44
C HIS A 25 9.48 -16.57 10.09
N ILE A 26 9.39 -17.70 9.37
CA ILE A 26 8.79 -17.77 8.04
C ILE A 26 7.30 -17.44 8.10
N GLU A 27 6.57 -18.01 9.05
CA GLU A 27 5.14 -17.76 9.22
C GLU A 27 4.86 -16.30 9.59
N SER A 28 5.62 -15.72 10.52
CA SER A 28 5.49 -14.32 10.91
C SER A 28 5.78 -13.37 9.73
N TYR A 29 6.80 -13.65 8.93
CA TYR A 29 7.10 -12.88 7.74
C TYR A 29 5.98 -12.97 6.70
N ASN A 30 5.48 -14.18 6.43
CA ASN A 30 4.40 -14.39 5.49
C ASN A 30 3.09 -13.72 5.94
N ASP A 31 2.77 -13.79 7.24
CA ASP A 31 1.58 -13.14 7.81
C ASP A 31 1.67 -11.61 7.74
N PHE A 32 2.85 -11.04 7.99
CA PHE A 32 3.04 -9.60 7.85
C PHE A 32 2.68 -9.10 6.44
N PHE A 33 3.17 -9.76 5.39
CA PHE A 33 2.89 -9.33 4.02
C PHE A 33 1.51 -9.74 3.52
N LYS A 34 0.90 -10.77 4.12
CA LYS A 34 -0.46 -11.21 3.77
C LYS A 34 -1.54 -10.36 4.45
N ASN A 35 -1.34 -9.98 5.71
CA ASN A 35 -2.34 -9.33 6.54
C ASN A 35 -1.82 -8.03 7.16
N GLY A 36 -0.65 -8.05 7.78
CA GLY A 36 -0.13 -6.97 8.61
C GLY A 36 0.07 -5.66 7.86
N ILE A 37 0.64 -5.70 6.65
CA ILE A 37 0.87 -4.50 5.85
C ILE A 37 -0.45 -3.79 5.50
N TYR A 38 -1.49 -4.54 5.13
CA TYR A 38 -2.82 -3.98 4.85
C TYR A 38 -3.47 -3.37 6.08
N GLN A 39 -3.27 -3.96 7.26
CA GLN A 39 -3.75 -3.40 8.54
C GLN A 39 -3.08 -2.06 8.83
N VAL A 40 -1.77 -1.96 8.64
CA VAL A 40 -1.02 -0.69 8.82
C VAL A 40 -1.57 0.41 7.91
N PHE A 41 -1.82 0.11 6.63
CA PHE A 41 -2.40 1.09 5.72
C PHE A 41 -3.82 1.49 6.15
N LYS A 42 -4.68 0.54 6.55
CA LYS A 42 -6.03 0.82 7.04
C LYS A 42 -6.06 1.66 8.32
N GLU A 43 -5.16 1.39 9.26
CA GLU A 43 -5.07 2.14 10.51
C GLU A 43 -4.58 3.59 10.32
N LYS A 44 -3.74 3.83 9.30
CA LYS A 44 -3.22 5.17 8.99
C LYS A 44 -4.13 5.98 8.08
N ASN A 45 -5.02 5.33 7.35
CA ASN A 45 -5.97 5.98 6.46
C ASN A 45 -7.23 6.47 7.21
N PRO A 46 -7.84 7.58 6.77
CA PRO A 46 -7.30 8.58 5.86
C PRO A 46 -6.40 9.61 6.57
N VAL A 47 -5.42 10.14 5.85
CA VAL A 47 -4.68 11.33 6.32
C VAL A 47 -5.39 12.58 5.79
N ARG A 48 -5.80 13.47 6.70
CA ARG A 48 -6.53 14.69 6.37
C ARG A 48 -5.65 15.91 6.61
N ILE A 49 -5.57 16.78 5.62
CA ILE A 49 -4.95 18.09 5.71
C ILE A 49 -6.06 19.12 5.55
N LEU A 50 -6.27 19.93 6.55
CA LEU A 50 -7.32 20.95 6.62
C LEU A 50 -6.68 22.31 6.46
N THR A 51 -7.22 23.14 5.57
CA THR A 51 -6.75 24.52 5.31
C THR A 51 -7.95 25.47 5.20
N ARG A 52 -7.69 26.80 5.39
CA ARG A 52 -8.70 27.85 5.30
C ARG A 52 -9.89 27.62 6.25
N TYR A 53 -9.61 27.71 7.56
CA TYR A 53 -10.68 27.73 8.56
C TYR A 53 -11.58 28.96 8.38
N ASP A 54 -12.87 28.76 8.41
CA ASP A 54 -13.90 29.80 8.26
C ASP A 54 -14.80 29.82 9.50
N GLU A 55 -14.83 30.98 10.20
CA GLU A 55 -15.62 31.18 11.41
C GLU A 55 -17.14 31.18 11.13
N ASP A 56 -17.57 31.58 9.92
CA ASP A 56 -18.99 31.67 9.56
C ASP A 56 -19.61 30.27 9.37
N ILE A 57 -18.82 29.29 8.95
CA ILE A 57 -19.25 27.90 8.69
C ILE A 57 -18.89 27.01 9.89
N ASP A 58 -17.95 27.42 10.76
CA ASP A 58 -17.32 26.63 11.83
C ASP A 58 -16.66 25.35 11.28
N ASP A 59 -16.09 25.42 10.08
CA ASP A 59 -15.40 24.33 9.38
C ASP A 59 -14.31 24.85 8.46
N HIS A 60 -13.52 23.94 7.89
CA HIS A 60 -12.47 24.27 6.92
C HIS A 60 -13.00 24.26 5.50
N ARG A 61 -12.76 25.33 4.74
CA ARG A 61 -13.21 25.47 3.35
C ARG A 61 -12.48 24.55 2.39
N SER A 62 -11.20 24.27 2.66
CA SER A 62 -10.40 23.40 1.82
C SER A 62 -9.88 22.21 2.62
N GLN A 63 -10.13 21.01 2.11
CA GLN A 63 -9.71 19.77 2.71
C GLN A 63 -9.02 18.89 1.66
N CYS A 64 -7.85 18.36 2.00
CA CYS A 64 -7.16 17.35 1.22
C CYS A 64 -7.17 16.04 2.01
N ILE A 65 -7.77 15.00 1.46
CA ILE A 65 -7.88 13.69 2.09
C ILE A 65 -7.09 12.70 1.26
N MET A 66 -6.03 12.14 1.85
CA MET A 66 -5.16 11.16 1.20
C MET A 66 -5.43 9.76 1.72
N TYR A 67 -5.56 8.81 0.81
CA TYR A 67 -5.74 7.38 1.09
C TYR A 67 -4.56 6.62 0.52
N PHE A 68 -3.67 6.14 1.38
CA PHE A 68 -2.53 5.32 1.01
C PHE A 68 -2.97 3.88 0.74
N GLY A 69 -2.52 3.30 -0.38
CA GLY A 69 -2.99 1.98 -0.82
C GLY A 69 -4.43 1.99 -1.33
N GLY A 70 -4.92 3.17 -1.80
CA GLY A 70 -6.31 3.37 -2.18
C GLY A 70 -7.28 3.50 -1.00
N LYS A 71 -8.56 3.75 -1.27
CA LYS A 71 -9.59 3.97 -0.24
C LYS A 71 -9.76 2.79 0.73
N ASN A 72 -9.49 1.57 0.27
CA ASN A 72 -9.58 0.33 1.06
C ASN A 72 -8.24 -0.09 1.68
N GLY A 73 -7.12 0.55 1.33
CA GLY A 73 -5.77 0.16 1.76
C GLY A 73 -5.30 -1.17 1.18
N ASP A 74 -5.81 -1.59 0.02
CA ASP A 74 -5.55 -2.90 -0.61
C ASP A 74 -4.72 -2.80 -1.90
N LYS A 75 -4.51 -1.59 -2.45
CA LYS A 75 -3.72 -1.36 -3.65
C LYS A 75 -2.23 -1.30 -3.33
N ILE A 76 -1.64 -2.45 -2.99
CA ILE A 76 -0.23 -2.60 -2.67
C ILE A 76 0.35 -3.68 -3.59
N TYR A 77 1.46 -3.39 -4.23
CA TYR A 77 2.09 -4.23 -5.25
C TYR A 77 3.49 -4.67 -4.81
N PHE A 78 3.75 -5.97 -4.90
CA PHE A 78 5.04 -6.56 -4.55
C PHE A 78 5.78 -6.95 -5.81
N GLY A 79 6.92 -6.31 -6.05
CA GLY A 79 7.80 -6.62 -7.16
C GLY A 79 8.67 -7.83 -6.85
N LYS A 80 9.06 -8.57 -7.89
CA LYS A 80 9.99 -9.69 -7.76
C LYS A 80 11.43 -9.18 -7.63
N PRO A 81 12.35 -9.96 -7.01
CA PRO A 81 13.76 -9.62 -6.99
C PRO A 81 14.35 -9.77 -8.40
N ILE A 82 14.73 -8.65 -9.02
CA ILE A 82 15.28 -8.60 -10.38
C ILE A 82 16.65 -7.92 -10.34
N ILE A 83 17.59 -8.45 -11.11
CA ILE A 83 18.87 -7.82 -11.43
C ILE A 83 18.81 -7.29 -12.86
N TYR A 84 19.26 -6.07 -13.03
CA TYR A 84 19.47 -5.45 -14.33
C TYR A 84 20.97 -5.44 -14.59
N ASP A 85 21.41 -6.28 -15.52
CA ASP A 85 22.75 -6.25 -16.10
C ASP A 85 22.67 -5.47 -17.43
N ASP A 86 23.79 -4.95 -17.93
CA ASP A 86 23.88 -3.98 -19.04
C ASP A 86 23.04 -4.29 -20.29
N SER A 87 22.59 -5.52 -20.48
CA SER A 87 21.81 -5.95 -21.64
C SER A 87 20.58 -6.80 -21.34
N GLU A 88 20.46 -7.35 -20.15
CA GLU A 88 19.38 -8.28 -19.80
C GLU A 88 18.91 -8.11 -18.35
N SER A 89 17.64 -8.38 -18.11
CA SER A 89 17.08 -8.47 -16.75
C SER A 89 16.73 -9.91 -16.42
N HIS A 90 17.13 -10.38 -15.26
CA HIS A 90 16.81 -11.71 -14.78
C HIS A 90 16.45 -11.73 -13.28
N PHE A 91 15.84 -12.81 -12.83
CA PHE A 91 15.52 -12.97 -11.40
C PHE A 91 16.81 -13.11 -10.59
N MET A 92 16.88 -12.32 -9.51
CA MET A 92 17.93 -12.47 -8.52
C MET A 92 17.72 -13.75 -7.70
N PHE A 93 18.73 -14.62 -7.66
CA PHE A 93 18.75 -15.77 -6.77
C PHE A 93 19.51 -15.45 -5.48
N PRO A 94 19.18 -16.09 -4.34
CA PRO A 94 19.84 -15.81 -3.07
C PRO A 94 21.36 -16.03 -3.12
N ASN A 95 21.83 -17.09 -3.75
CA ASN A 95 23.26 -17.34 -3.90
C ASN A 95 23.98 -16.25 -4.71
N GLU A 96 23.35 -15.74 -5.75
CA GLU A 96 23.87 -14.62 -6.53
C GLU A 96 23.95 -13.34 -5.70
N ALA A 97 22.94 -13.06 -4.88
CA ALA A 97 22.97 -11.92 -3.96
C ALA A 97 24.15 -12.01 -2.96
N ARG A 98 24.49 -13.21 -2.48
CA ARG A 98 25.70 -13.42 -1.62
C ARG A 98 26.99 -13.14 -2.38
N LEU A 99 27.12 -13.68 -3.59
CA LEU A 99 28.34 -13.57 -4.38
C LEU A 99 28.61 -12.13 -4.87
N ARG A 100 27.55 -11.40 -5.22
CA ARG A 100 27.64 -10.02 -5.70
C ARG A 100 27.53 -8.97 -4.59
N ASN A 101 27.53 -9.36 -3.31
CA ASN A 101 27.33 -8.46 -2.17
C ASN A 101 26.06 -7.59 -2.29
N MET A 102 24.97 -8.17 -2.77
CA MET A 102 23.70 -7.48 -2.95
C MET A 102 22.70 -7.85 -1.85
N THR A 103 21.66 -7.03 -1.70
CA THR A 103 20.52 -7.34 -0.84
C THR A 103 19.47 -8.10 -1.63
N TYR A 104 19.14 -9.32 -1.20
CA TYR A 104 18.04 -10.09 -1.73
C TYR A 104 16.71 -9.51 -1.25
N GLY A 105 16.01 -8.78 -2.10
CA GLY A 105 14.83 -8.02 -1.70
C GLY A 105 13.85 -7.78 -2.83
N MET A 106 12.62 -7.49 -2.46
CA MET A 106 11.52 -7.09 -3.35
C MET A 106 11.25 -5.60 -3.25
N THR A 107 10.75 -4.99 -4.31
CA THR A 107 10.25 -3.63 -4.31
C THR A 107 8.77 -3.62 -3.92
N ILE A 108 8.36 -2.62 -3.15
CA ILE A 108 6.95 -2.41 -2.80
C ILE A 108 6.50 -1.09 -3.38
N HIS A 109 5.38 -1.13 -4.08
CA HIS A 109 4.70 0.03 -4.64
C HIS A 109 3.27 0.07 -4.11
N TYR A 110 2.66 1.24 -4.09
CA TYR A 110 1.27 1.42 -3.68
C TYR A 110 0.66 2.60 -4.43
N ASP A 111 -0.67 2.61 -4.54
CA ASP A 111 -1.40 3.73 -5.12
C ASP A 111 -1.82 4.71 -4.02
N ILE A 112 -1.95 5.99 -4.36
CA ILE A 112 -2.49 7.01 -3.47
C ILE A 112 -3.72 7.63 -4.13
N ASP A 113 -4.88 7.52 -3.49
CA ASP A 113 -6.07 8.25 -3.88
C ASP A 113 -6.13 9.55 -3.06
N ILE A 114 -6.23 10.71 -3.73
CA ILE A 114 -6.27 12.03 -3.11
C ILE A 114 -7.60 12.67 -3.45
N ASP A 115 -8.42 12.97 -2.45
CA ASP A 115 -9.66 13.71 -2.59
C ASP A 115 -9.44 15.16 -2.14
N PHE A 116 -9.52 16.11 -3.06
CA PHE A 116 -9.59 17.54 -2.78
C PHE A 116 -11.04 17.94 -2.65
N ILE A 117 -11.40 18.60 -1.57
CA ILE A 117 -12.75 19.09 -1.29
C ILE A 117 -12.64 20.57 -0.98
N ASP A 118 -13.23 21.41 -1.84
CA ASP A 118 -13.27 22.86 -1.68
C ASP A 118 -14.71 23.32 -1.60
N ILE A 119 -15.02 24.18 -0.61
CA ILE A 119 -16.29 24.87 -0.44
C ILE A 119 -16.13 26.27 -1.02
N LEU A 120 -16.74 26.52 -2.17
CA LEU A 120 -16.66 27.80 -2.88
C LEU A 120 -17.61 28.83 -2.26
N GLU A 121 -17.22 30.10 -2.26
CA GLU A 121 -18.12 31.22 -1.95
C GLU A 121 -19.09 31.46 -3.11
N ASP A 122 -20.25 32.08 -2.79
CA ASP A 122 -21.21 32.47 -3.84
C ASP A 122 -20.59 33.53 -4.76
N GLY A 123 -20.18 33.11 -5.96
CA GLY A 123 -19.55 33.97 -6.97
C GLY A 123 -18.07 33.73 -7.20
N GLU A 124 -17.40 32.86 -6.45
CA GLU A 124 -16.05 32.40 -6.78
C GLU A 124 -16.07 31.39 -7.92
N GLU A 125 -15.29 31.64 -8.95
CA GLU A 125 -14.99 30.62 -9.95
C GLU A 125 -14.05 29.56 -9.35
N PRO A 126 -14.25 28.25 -9.68
CA PRO A 126 -13.40 27.20 -9.18
C PRO A 126 -11.95 27.47 -9.56
N THR A 127 -11.10 27.65 -8.57
CA THR A 127 -9.66 27.81 -8.79
C THR A 127 -9.14 26.49 -9.36
N ILE A 128 -8.76 26.48 -10.61
CA ILE A 128 -8.16 25.36 -11.28
C ILE A 128 -6.73 25.23 -10.71
N ILE A 129 -6.59 24.61 -9.53
CA ILE A 129 -5.29 24.12 -9.04
C ILE A 129 -5.00 22.85 -9.85
N GLY A 130 -4.64 23.01 -11.09
CA GLY A 130 -4.54 21.90 -12.02
C GLY A 130 -3.43 21.99 -13.03
N GLU A 131 -2.89 23.17 -13.26
CA GLU A 131 -1.78 23.31 -14.20
C GLU A 131 -0.46 22.87 -13.56
N ASP A 132 -0.25 23.17 -12.29
CA ASP A 132 0.98 22.81 -11.56
C ASP A 132 1.12 21.29 -11.30
N ILE A 133 -0.01 20.57 -11.14
CA ILE A 133 0.00 19.11 -10.90
C ILE A 133 0.16 18.34 -12.23
N ILE A 134 -0.37 18.87 -13.33
CA ILE A 134 -0.15 18.32 -14.67
C ILE A 134 1.34 18.45 -15.08
N GLU A 135 2.04 19.48 -14.63
CA GLU A 135 3.49 19.60 -14.83
C GLU A 135 4.26 18.54 -14.05
N ILE A 136 3.86 18.21 -12.81
CA ILE A 136 4.48 17.15 -12.01
C ILE A 136 4.18 15.77 -12.60
N GLU A 137 2.95 15.49 -13.03
CA GLU A 137 2.61 14.24 -13.75
C GLU A 137 3.36 14.12 -15.08
N ASN A 138 3.53 15.22 -15.79
CA ASN A 138 4.30 15.24 -17.06
C ASN A 138 5.81 15.11 -16.84
N GLU A 139 6.37 15.51 -15.72
CA GLU A 139 7.76 15.27 -15.35
C GLU A 139 7.99 13.81 -14.92
N ILE A 140 7.05 13.20 -14.20
CA ILE A 140 7.13 11.79 -13.78
C ILE A 140 6.92 10.85 -14.98
N ASN A 141 6.02 11.21 -15.92
CA ASN A 141 5.70 10.38 -17.10
C ASN A 141 6.64 10.61 -18.29
N LYS A 142 7.49 11.63 -18.29
CA LYS A 142 8.49 11.83 -19.36
C LYS A 142 9.59 10.79 -19.41
N ASP A 143 9.76 10.04 -18.32
CA ASP A 143 10.73 8.94 -18.27
C ASP A 143 10.14 7.59 -18.74
N GLU A 144 8.83 7.50 -19.09
CA GLU A 144 8.18 6.25 -19.52
C GLU A 144 7.49 6.27 -20.90
N GLU A 145 7.38 7.41 -21.62
CA GLU A 145 6.72 7.46 -22.93
C GLU A 145 7.68 7.62 -24.11
N GLU A 146 8.21 6.51 -24.60
CA GLU A 146 8.32 6.24 -26.04
C GLU A 146 7.54 4.97 -26.35
N ASN A 147 6.22 5.11 -26.68
CA ASN A 147 5.42 4.31 -27.61
C ASN A 147 3.94 4.20 -27.18
N GLU A 148 3.07 4.85 -27.91
CA GLU A 148 1.83 4.40 -28.55
C GLU A 148 0.74 5.48 -28.69
N GLN A 149 0.04 5.48 -29.82
CA GLN A 149 -0.88 6.54 -30.30
C GLN A 149 -2.38 6.25 -30.08
N PRO A 150 -3.30 7.19 -30.38
CA PRO A 150 -4.54 7.45 -29.65
C PRO A 150 -5.87 7.05 -30.32
N GLY A 151 -6.97 7.05 -29.55
CA GLY A 151 -8.35 6.88 -30.01
C GLY A 151 -9.45 7.50 -29.17
N GLY A 152 -10.05 8.50 -29.68
CA GLY A 152 -11.44 8.97 -29.78
C GLY A 152 -12.41 9.11 -28.59
N ALA A 153 -12.85 10.36 -28.33
CA ALA A 153 -13.87 10.76 -27.34
C ALA A 153 -15.24 11.15 -27.96
N THR A 154 -16.36 10.85 -27.28
CA THR A 154 -17.71 11.29 -27.65
C THR A 154 -18.40 12.05 -26.50
N LYS A 155 -19.04 13.21 -26.80
CA LYS A 155 -19.73 14.12 -25.88
C LYS A 155 -21.25 13.90 -25.87
N ILE A 156 -21.88 14.06 -24.68
CA ILE A 156 -23.36 14.04 -24.49
C ILE A 156 -23.84 15.34 -23.83
N PRO A 157 -25.00 15.98 -24.27
CA PRO A 157 -25.43 17.30 -23.81
C PRO A 157 -26.43 17.30 -22.64
N LYS A 158 -26.41 18.37 -21.83
CA LYS A 158 -27.27 18.62 -20.65
C LYS A 158 -28.54 19.42 -20.96
N ARG A 159 -29.69 19.05 -20.37
CA ARG A 159 -30.96 19.80 -20.40
C ARG A 159 -31.23 20.50 -19.05
N LYS A 160 -31.72 21.76 -19.09
CA LYS A 160 -32.11 22.59 -17.92
C LYS A 160 -33.62 22.58 -17.74
N GLY A 161 -34.11 22.40 -16.49
CA GLY A 161 -35.51 22.53 -16.10
C GLY A 161 -35.72 23.60 -15.02
N LYS A 162 -36.80 24.40 -15.13
CA LYS A 162 -37.20 25.50 -14.22
C LYS A 162 -38.17 25.03 -13.15
N VAL A 163 -37.98 25.40 -11.88
CA VAL A 163 -38.86 25.08 -10.74
C VAL A 163 -39.50 26.36 -10.16
N ARG A 164 -40.82 26.32 -9.85
CA ARG A 164 -41.61 27.38 -9.24
C ARG A 164 -41.59 27.31 -7.70
N LYS A 165 -41.49 28.48 -7.01
CA LYS A 165 -41.50 28.62 -5.55
C LYS A 165 -42.88 28.82 -4.99
N MET A 166 -43.27 28.07 -3.94
CA MET A 166 -44.40 28.29 -3.04
C MET A 166 -43.94 28.76 -1.67
N LYS A 167 -44.65 29.72 -1.04
CA LYS A 167 -44.37 30.21 0.33
C LYS A 167 -45.18 29.40 1.35
N LEU A 168 -44.54 28.97 2.41
CA LEU A 168 -45.16 28.33 3.59
C LEU A 168 -44.80 29.15 4.84
N ASP A 169 -45.78 29.35 5.76
CA ASP A 169 -45.57 30.02 7.05
C ASP A 169 -45.17 28.96 8.11
N LEU A 170 -43.98 29.12 8.69
CA LEU A 170 -43.34 28.17 9.61
C LEU A 170 -43.11 28.81 10.99
N THR A 171 -43.20 28.02 12.07
CA THR A 171 -42.91 28.42 13.45
C THR A 171 -41.40 28.68 13.69
N ALA A 172 -41.05 29.42 14.79
CA ALA A 172 -39.65 29.84 15.04
C ALA A 172 -38.64 28.69 15.16
N ALA A 173 -39.08 27.53 15.69
CA ALA A 173 -38.23 26.32 15.77
C ALA A 173 -38.06 25.64 14.40
N GLU A 174 -39.05 25.65 13.57
CA GLU A 174 -38.98 25.14 12.18
C GLU A 174 -38.15 26.06 11.28
N GLN A 175 -38.15 27.37 11.57
CA GLN A 175 -37.30 28.34 10.86
C GLN A 175 -35.80 28.15 11.20
N THR A 176 -35.43 27.78 12.46
CA THR A 176 -34.07 27.44 12.82
C THR A 176 -33.62 26.14 12.16
N ASN A 177 -34.42 25.10 12.22
CA ASN A 177 -34.11 23.83 11.57
C ASN A 177 -34.04 23.98 10.02
N LEU A 178 -34.88 24.87 9.46
CA LEU A 178 -34.87 25.16 8.00
C LEU A 178 -33.62 25.95 7.61
N LYS A 179 -33.15 26.88 8.49
CA LYS A 179 -31.88 27.61 8.27
C LYS A 179 -30.67 26.70 8.34
N GLU A 180 -30.62 25.75 9.26
CA GLU A 180 -29.56 24.73 9.36
C GLU A 180 -29.61 23.77 8.16
N ALA A 181 -30.79 23.28 7.80
CA ALA A 181 -30.96 22.44 6.61
C ALA A 181 -30.64 23.20 5.30
N THR A 182 -30.92 24.51 5.26
CA THR A 182 -30.60 25.36 4.09
C THR A 182 -29.10 25.65 4.05
N LYS A 183 -28.44 25.90 5.20
CA LYS A 183 -26.98 26.01 5.29
C LYS A 183 -26.30 24.71 4.80
N GLN A 184 -26.71 23.55 5.31
CA GLN A 184 -26.19 22.27 4.86
C GLN A 184 -26.45 22.01 3.37
N SER A 185 -27.62 22.42 2.82
CA SER A 185 -27.92 22.27 1.40
C SER A 185 -27.15 23.27 0.51
N MET A 186 -26.81 24.46 1.02
CA MET A 186 -25.95 25.42 0.32
C MET A 186 -24.49 24.93 0.34
N ILE A 187 -23.99 24.45 1.47
CA ILE A 187 -22.65 23.83 1.56
C ILE A 187 -22.53 22.68 0.57
N SER A 188 -23.56 21.82 0.45
CA SER A 188 -23.53 20.69 -0.51
C SER A 188 -23.63 21.12 -1.99
N LYS A 189 -24.17 22.30 -2.30
CA LYS A 189 -24.25 22.81 -3.66
C LYS A 189 -23.00 23.52 -4.14
N ASN A 190 -22.25 24.11 -3.23
CA ASN A 190 -21.01 24.84 -3.53
C ASN A 190 -19.77 24.00 -3.25
N THR A 191 -19.90 22.73 -2.89
CA THR A 191 -18.76 21.84 -2.67
C THR A 191 -18.27 21.27 -3.99
N GLN A 192 -17.04 21.57 -4.33
CA GLN A 192 -16.32 20.95 -5.43
C GLN A 192 -15.45 19.83 -4.89
N LYS A 193 -15.60 18.63 -5.43
CA LYS A 193 -14.75 17.50 -5.13
C LYS A 193 -13.99 17.07 -6.37
N ARG A 194 -12.67 16.95 -6.22
CA ARG A 194 -11.77 16.44 -7.24
C ARG A 194 -10.98 15.27 -6.66
N THR A 195 -10.91 14.16 -7.36
CA THR A 195 -10.12 12.99 -6.99
C THR A 195 -8.97 12.83 -7.97
N ILE A 196 -7.75 12.67 -7.45
CA ILE A 196 -6.54 12.37 -8.21
C ILE A 196 -6.01 11.05 -7.67
N THR A 197 -5.62 10.14 -8.56
CA THR A 197 -4.95 8.88 -8.18
C THR A 197 -3.52 8.91 -8.68
N LEU A 198 -2.57 8.68 -7.80
CA LEU A 198 -1.16 8.48 -8.11
C LEU A 198 -0.89 6.99 -8.07
N ASP A 199 -0.51 6.42 -9.21
CA ASP A 199 -0.31 4.99 -9.35
C ASP A 199 1.14 4.58 -9.08
N LYS A 200 1.31 3.41 -8.47
CA LYS A 200 2.59 2.72 -8.29
C LYS A 200 3.71 3.54 -7.65
N ILE A 201 3.38 4.33 -6.65
CA ILE A 201 4.38 5.08 -5.87
C ILE A 201 5.32 4.10 -5.16
N PHE A 202 6.62 4.30 -5.33
CA PHE A 202 7.64 3.47 -4.70
C PHE A 202 7.71 3.69 -3.20
N LEU A 203 7.41 2.65 -2.43
CA LEU A 203 7.53 2.68 -0.96
C LEU A 203 8.96 2.40 -0.51
N GLY A 204 9.58 1.39 -1.11
CA GLY A 204 10.93 0.98 -0.74
C GLY A 204 11.27 -0.43 -1.20
N LYS A 205 12.52 -0.83 -0.92
CA LYS A 205 13.00 -2.20 -1.13
C LYS A 205 13.05 -2.92 0.22
N PHE A 206 12.34 -4.06 0.30
CA PHE A 206 12.28 -4.90 1.50
C PHE A 206 13.07 -6.19 1.29
N PRO A 207 13.89 -6.61 2.26
CA PRO A 207 14.59 -7.88 2.16
C PRO A 207 13.60 -9.05 2.18
N ILE A 208 13.87 -10.06 1.36
CA ILE A 208 13.07 -11.28 1.30
C ILE A 208 13.66 -12.30 2.25
N MET A 209 12.81 -12.86 3.12
CA MET A 209 13.21 -14.00 3.96
C MET A 209 13.29 -15.27 3.11
N LEU A 210 14.40 -15.98 3.22
CA LEU A 210 14.61 -17.22 2.47
C LEU A 210 13.55 -18.27 2.82
N GLN A 211 13.09 -18.95 1.79
CA GLN A 211 12.03 -19.97 1.85
C GLN A 211 10.64 -19.45 2.32
N SER A 212 10.44 -18.12 2.36
CA SER A 212 9.12 -17.52 2.50
C SER A 212 8.31 -17.63 1.19
N ASN A 213 7.04 -17.27 1.23
CA ASN A 213 6.16 -17.24 0.03
C ASN A 213 6.62 -16.28 -1.06
N TYR A 214 7.45 -15.28 -0.71
CA TYR A 214 8.00 -14.28 -1.63
C TYR A 214 9.39 -14.68 -2.15
N CYS A 215 9.99 -15.71 -1.59
CA CYS A 215 11.29 -16.22 -2.02
C CYS A 215 11.15 -17.05 -3.30
N VAL A 216 12.05 -16.84 -4.26
CA VAL A 216 12.10 -17.64 -5.49
C VAL A 216 12.31 -19.12 -5.21
N LEU A 217 12.97 -19.45 -4.09
CA LEU A 217 13.21 -20.82 -3.65
C LEU A 217 12.06 -21.43 -2.85
N GLY A 218 11.03 -20.64 -2.52
CA GLY A 218 9.88 -21.09 -1.72
C GLY A 218 9.14 -22.23 -2.38
N GLY A 219 8.92 -23.31 -1.63
CA GLY A 219 8.20 -24.51 -2.12
C GLY A 219 8.98 -25.41 -3.08
N LEU A 220 10.23 -25.08 -3.44
CA LEU A 220 11.04 -25.92 -4.32
C LEU A 220 11.62 -27.13 -3.57
N PRO A 221 11.73 -28.32 -4.23
CA PRO A 221 12.41 -29.48 -3.67
C PRO A 221 13.88 -29.19 -3.35
N LYS A 222 14.42 -29.92 -2.36
CA LYS A 222 15.84 -29.76 -1.92
C LYS A 222 16.84 -29.92 -3.06
N GLU A 223 16.60 -30.86 -3.98
CA GLU A 223 17.45 -31.14 -5.13
C GLU A 223 17.52 -29.96 -6.10
N VAL A 224 16.36 -29.33 -6.36
CA VAL A 224 16.31 -28.15 -7.24
C VAL A 224 17.01 -26.97 -6.60
N ARG A 225 16.82 -26.73 -5.30
CA ARG A 225 17.52 -25.66 -4.56
C ARG A 225 19.04 -25.88 -4.56
N HIS A 226 19.50 -27.13 -4.42
CA HIS A 226 20.90 -27.46 -4.48
C HIS A 226 21.51 -27.16 -5.87
N ASN A 227 20.79 -27.49 -6.94
CA ASN A 227 21.22 -27.16 -8.30
C ASN A 227 21.29 -25.65 -8.55
N MET A 228 20.55 -24.84 -7.79
CA MET A 228 20.62 -23.37 -7.82
C MET A 228 21.73 -22.79 -6.93
N GLY A 229 22.61 -23.65 -6.34
CA GLY A 229 23.74 -23.25 -5.54
C GLY A 229 23.46 -23.10 -4.05
N GLU A 230 22.28 -23.52 -3.58
CA GLU A 230 21.95 -23.48 -2.15
C GLU A 230 22.34 -24.79 -1.45
N CYS A 231 22.61 -24.69 -0.14
CA CYS A 231 22.87 -25.86 0.67
C CYS A 231 21.62 -26.76 0.75
N SER A 232 21.77 -28.06 0.55
CA SER A 232 20.66 -29.02 0.64
C SER A 232 20.00 -29.07 2.02
N ASN A 233 20.73 -28.69 3.07
CA ASN A 233 20.24 -28.65 4.45
C ASN A 233 19.82 -27.26 4.91
N ASP A 234 19.77 -26.26 4.01
CA ASP A 234 19.31 -24.93 4.35
C ASP A 234 17.80 -24.93 4.62
N LEU A 235 17.44 -24.45 5.81
CA LEU A 235 16.06 -24.37 6.29
C LEU A 235 15.39 -23.02 6.00
N GLY A 236 16.14 -21.99 5.58
CA GLY A 236 15.67 -20.64 5.39
C GLY A 236 15.42 -19.89 6.70
N GLY A 237 14.52 -18.90 6.68
CA GLY A 237 14.15 -18.12 7.87
C GLY A 237 15.13 -16.99 8.21
N TYR A 238 15.98 -16.57 7.27
CA TYR A 238 16.93 -15.49 7.39
C TYR A 238 16.93 -14.61 6.14
N PHE A 239 17.66 -13.50 6.21
CA PHE A 239 17.78 -12.52 5.14
C PHE A 239 19.21 -12.47 4.59
N ILE A 240 19.35 -12.04 3.34
CA ILE A 240 20.64 -11.68 2.75
C ILE A 240 20.64 -10.18 2.53
N VAL A 241 21.49 -9.48 3.27
CA VAL A 241 21.66 -8.03 3.21
C VAL A 241 23.11 -7.70 2.95
N ASP A 242 23.38 -7.02 1.84
CA ASP A 242 24.75 -6.70 1.38
C ASP A 242 25.65 -7.94 1.32
N GLY A 243 25.12 -9.02 0.77
CA GLY A 243 25.80 -10.32 0.64
C GLY A 243 25.97 -11.10 1.94
N LYS A 244 25.53 -10.57 3.09
CA LYS A 244 25.68 -11.21 4.40
C LYS A 244 24.35 -11.77 4.89
N GLU A 245 24.40 -12.96 5.45
CA GLU A 245 23.25 -13.58 6.09
C GLU A 245 22.92 -12.91 7.42
N LYS A 246 21.68 -12.50 7.58
CA LYS A 246 21.16 -11.81 8.76
C LYS A 246 19.89 -12.51 9.24
N THR A 247 19.79 -12.73 10.54
CA THR A 247 18.59 -13.29 11.16
C THR A 247 18.07 -12.37 12.27
N VAL A 248 16.77 -12.46 12.52
CA VAL A 248 16.16 -11.83 13.69
C VAL A 248 16.39 -12.75 14.89
N VAL A 249 17.11 -12.26 15.89
CA VAL A 249 17.38 -13.02 17.11
C VAL A 249 16.19 -12.85 18.06
N ALA A 250 15.58 -13.97 18.47
CA ALA A 250 14.54 -13.96 19.49
C ALA A 250 15.12 -13.46 20.82
N GLN A 251 14.41 -12.54 21.48
CA GLN A 251 14.80 -12.00 22.77
C GLN A 251 13.72 -12.34 23.80
N GLU A 252 14.13 -12.98 24.88
CA GLU A 252 13.27 -13.23 26.03
C GLU A 252 13.25 -11.98 26.94
N LYS A 253 12.06 -11.55 27.33
CA LYS A 253 11.86 -10.47 28.29
C LYS A 253 11.02 -11.00 29.45
N PHE A 254 11.51 -10.79 30.68
CA PHE A 254 10.70 -11.03 31.85
C PHE A 254 9.52 -10.06 31.85
N ALA A 255 8.31 -10.61 31.91
CA ALA A 255 7.12 -9.82 32.14
C ALA A 255 6.88 -9.73 33.65
N ASP A 256 6.55 -8.54 34.13
CA ASP A 256 6.09 -8.37 35.48
C ASP A 256 4.79 -9.17 35.66
N ASN A 257 4.71 -9.97 36.69
CA ASN A 257 3.47 -10.64 37.03
C ASN A 257 2.48 -9.56 37.43
N MET A 258 1.53 -9.27 36.53
CA MET A 258 0.37 -8.45 36.82
C MET A 258 -0.81 -9.33 37.12
#